data_21c3dfe75421f17c4a39ce5eadd06fba
#
_entry.id   21c3dfe75421f17c4a39ce5eadd06fba
#
_cell.length_a   1.000
_cell.length_b   1.000
_cell.length_c   1.000
_cell.angle_alpha   90.00
_cell.angle_beta   90.00
_cell.angle_gamma   90.00
#
_symmetry.space_group_name_H-M   'P 1'
#
loop_
_entity.id
_entity.type
_entity.pdbx_description
1 polymer ?
#
loop_
_entity_poly.entity_id
_entity_poly.type
_entity_poly.pdbx_seq_one_letter_code
_entity_poly.pdbx_strand_id
1 'polypeptide(L)'
;EQLRPGGIAMFVTSRYSLDKSDPKARQHIDAMADFLGAVRLPGKAMRDEAGTDVVVDILLFQKHQPDASRPRRHWLDLADIEGSDEGSGPLRINSYFLDHPDHVLGTHEWRSGQYGMEYGCAAAPDADIPALLAATLTEIASREAGSFRPIERTTSLRDRTDVSLDLSIGTAADEADFKEGSYLGPLSGQS
;
A
#
# COMPACT_ATOMS: atom_id res chain seq x y z
N GLU A 1 10.26 -3.43 -11.87
CA GLU A 1 10.92 -4.69 -12.34
C GLU A 1 11.73 -5.45 -11.28
N GLN A 2 11.77 -4.97 -10.04
CA GLN A 2 12.57 -5.60 -8.97
C GLN A 2 11.90 -6.86 -8.38
N LEU A 3 10.60 -7.02 -8.57
CA LEU A 3 9.87 -8.18 -8.08
C LEU A 3 9.95 -9.32 -9.10
N ARG A 4 10.39 -10.50 -8.66
CA ARG A 4 10.41 -11.71 -9.49
C ARG A 4 8.98 -12.18 -9.81
N PRO A 5 8.75 -12.93 -10.91
CA PRO A 5 7.46 -13.57 -11.15
C PRO A 5 6.99 -14.38 -9.94
N GLY A 6 5.71 -14.28 -9.59
CA GLY A 6 5.14 -14.87 -8.38
C GLY A 6 5.53 -14.22 -7.07
N GLY A 7 6.40 -13.21 -7.08
CA GLY A 7 6.74 -12.42 -5.89
C GLY A 7 5.56 -11.58 -5.42
N ILE A 8 5.48 -11.35 -4.11
CA ILE A 8 4.41 -10.58 -3.47
C ILE A 8 4.89 -9.18 -3.17
N ALA A 9 4.01 -8.21 -3.38
CA ALA A 9 4.16 -6.83 -2.94
C ALA A 9 2.99 -6.45 -2.03
N MET A 10 3.32 -5.73 -0.97
CA MET A 10 2.35 -5.10 -0.08
C MET A 10 2.65 -3.60 -0.03
N PHE A 11 1.60 -2.80 -0.20
CA PHE A 11 1.69 -1.34 -0.17
C PHE A 11 0.70 -0.77 0.82
N VAL A 12 1.13 0.22 1.59
CA VAL A 12 0.25 1.08 2.38
C VAL A 12 0.09 2.38 1.60
N THR A 13 -1.13 2.70 1.22
CA THR A 13 -1.43 3.85 0.36
C THR A 13 -2.66 4.59 0.86
N SER A 14 -2.88 5.82 0.39
CA SER A 14 -4.17 6.46 0.62
C SER A 14 -5.28 5.74 -0.14
N ARG A 15 -6.52 5.84 0.35
CA ARG A 15 -7.71 5.28 -0.33
C ARG A 15 -7.81 5.64 -1.82
N TYR A 16 -7.25 6.79 -2.22
CA TYR A 16 -7.27 7.23 -3.62
C TYR A 16 -6.56 6.29 -4.60
N SER A 17 -5.73 5.38 -4.13
CA SER A 17 -5.15 4.35 -5.01
C SER A 17 -6.22 3.42 -5.58
N LEU A 18 -7.24 3.10 -4.78
CA LEU A 18 -8.39 2.30 -5.21
C LEU A 18 -9.58 3.13 -5.68
N ASP A 19 -9.90 4.25 -4.98
CA ASP A 19 -11.14 5.00 -5.19
C ASP A 19 -11.05 6.11 -6.23
N LYS A 20 -9.89 6.33 -6.86
CA LYS A 20 -9.76 7.34 -7.91
C LYS A 20 -10.62 6.99 -9.12
N SER A 21 -11.37 7.97 -9.64
CA SER A 21 -12.26 7.78 -10.80
C SER A 21 -11.52 7.36 -12.06
N ASP A 22 -10.29 7.88 -12.29
CA ASP A 22 -9.44 7.44 -13.42
C ASP A 22 -8.81 6.08 -13.09
N PRO A 23 -9.17 5.00 -13.82
CA PRO A 23 -8.69 3.65 -13.55
C PRO A 23 -7.30 3.34 -14.11
N LYS A 24 -6.66 4.27 -14.82
CA LYS A 24 -5.40 4.00 -15.54
C LYS A 24 -4.30 3.39 -14.69
N ALA A 25 -4.13 3.87 -13.46
CA ALA A 25 -3.11 3.31 -12.56
C ALA A 25 -3.44 1.87 -12.17
N ARG A 26 -4.71 1.59 -11.87
CA ARG A 26 -5.18 0.23 -11.54
C ARG A 26 -5.01 -0.70 -12.73
N GLN A 27 -5.42 -0.27 -13.93
CA GLN A 27 -5.25 -1.03 -15.17
C GLN A 27 -3.78 -1.32 -15.48
N HIS A 28 -2.90 -0.34 -15.26
CA HIS A 28 -1.46 -0.53 -15.45
C HIS A 28 -0.88 -1.58 -14.49
N ILE A 29 -1.30 -1.56 -13.23
CA ILE A 29 -0.88 -2.57 -12.24
C ILE A 29 -1.46 -3.94 -12.61
N ASP A 30 -2.75 -4.01 -12.99
CA ASP A 30 -3.43 -5.24 -13.37
C ASP A 30 -2.78 -5.93 -14.57
N ALA A 31 -2.15 -5.16 -15.46
CA ALA A 31 -1.37 -5.72 -16.57
C ALA A 31 -0.07 -6.42 -16.13
N MET A 32 0.41 -6.18 -14.90
CA MET A 32 1.70 -6.67 -14.42
C MET A 32 1.60 -7.60 -13.21
N ALA A 33 0.53 -7.50 -12.43
CA ALA A 33 0.35 -8.20 -11.18
C ALA A 33 -1.11 -8.54 -10.91
N ASP A 34 -1.32 -9.69 -10.30
CA ASP A 34 -2.63 -10.10 -9.82
C ASP A 34 -2.92 -9.39 -8.49
N PHE A 35 -4.09 -8.77 -8.39
CA PHE A 35 -4.57 -8.19 -7.15
C PHE A 35 -5.06 -9.30 -6.22
N LEU A 36 -4.42 -9.49 -5.08
CA LEU A 36 -4.77 -10.51 -4.10
C LEU A 36 -5.84 -10.03 -3.13
N GLY A 37 -5.84 -8.76 -2.81
CA GLY A 37 -6.81 -8.16 -1.92
C GLY A 37 -6.35 -6.83 -1.35
N ALA A 38 -7.24 -6.21 -0.61
CA ALA A 38 -6.97 -4.98 0.12
C ALA A 38 -7.64 -4.99 1.49
N VAL A 39 -7.09 -4.24 2.43
CA VAL A 39 -7.70 -3.95 3.72
C VAL A 39 -7.77 -2.45 3.90
N ARG A 40 -8.97 -1.92 4.15
CA ARG A 40 -9.18 -0.51 4.43
C ARG A 40 -9.14 -0.26 5.93
N LEU A 41 -8.26 0.64 6.35
CA LEU A 41 -8.11 1.04 7.74
C LEU A 41 -8.95 2.29 8.03
N PRO A 42 -9.49 2.40 9.27
CA PRO A 42 -10.16 3.62 9.72
C PRO A 42 -9.23 4.83 9.68
N GLY A 43 -9.79 6.03 9.46
CA GLY A 43 -9.01 7.25 9.31
C GLY A 43 -8.07 7.58 10.46
N LYS A 44 -8.38 7.11 11.67
CA LYS A 44 -7.54 7.35 12.86
C LYS A 44 -6.49 6.27 13.11
N ALA A 45 -6.48 5.19 12.33
CA ALA A 45 -5.58 4.06 12.55
C ALA A 45 -4.09 4.42 12.45
N MET A 46 -3.76 5.47 11.69
CA MET A 46 -2.38 5.94 11.49
C MET A 46 -2.07 7.24 12.27
N ARG A 47 -2.93 7.61 13.21
CA ARG A 47 -2.78 8.91 13.91
C ARG A 47 -1.52 8.95 14.77
N ASP A 48 -1.24 7.89 15.50
CA ASP A 48 -0.11 7.85 16.45
C ASP A 48 1.23 7.75 15.70
N GLU A 49 1.27 7.05 14.57
CA GLU A 49 2.48 6.84 13.77
C GLU A 49 2.74 7.96 12.77
N ALA A 50 1.68 8.48 12.15
CA ALA A 50 1.80 9.44 11.05
C ALA A 50 1.16 10.81 11.33
N GLY A 51 0.51 10.98 12.48
CA GLY A 51 -0.11 12.25 12.87
C GLY A 51 -1.28 12.68 11.97
N THR A 52 -1.90 11.76 11.24
CA THR A 52 -2.92 12.05 10.24
C THR A 52 -4.16 11.18 10.39
N ASP A 53 -5.31 11.75 10.05
CA ASP A 53 -6.61 11.05 10.01
C ASP A 53 -6.98 10.55 8.59
N VAL A 54 -6.01 10.33 7.75
CA VAL A 54 -6.23 9.86 6.40
C VAL A 54 -6.64 8.38 6.39
N VAL A 55 -7.71 8.07 5.65
CA VAL A 55 -8.07 6.67 5.36
C VAL A 55 -7.01 6.06 4.45
N VAL A 56 -6.45 4.95 4.88
CA VAL A 56 -5.42 4.22 4.14
C VAL A 56 -5.90 2.82 3.79
N ASP A 57 -5.39 2.33 2.67
CA ASP A 57 -5.59 0.97 2.20
C ASP A 57 -4.27 0.21 2.21
N ILE A 58 -4.28 -1.02 2.68
CA ILE A 58 -3.19 -1.98 2.51
C ILE A 58 -3.53 -2.82 1.30
N LEU A 59 -2.70 -2.78 0.27
CA LEU A 59 -2.91 -3.46 -1.00
C LEU A 59 -1.93 -4.61 -1.13
N LEU A 60 -2.41 -5.78 -1.55
CA LEU A 60 -1.61 -6.98 -1.77
C LEU A 60 -1.67 -7.38 -3.24
N PHE A 61 -0.50 -7.61 -3.83
CA PHE A 61 -0.34 -8.01 -5.22
C PHE A 61 0.63 -9.16 -5.35
N GLN A 62 0.42 -9.99 -6.38
CA GLN A 62 1.38 -10.98 -6.81
C GLN A 62 1.81 -10.69 -8.25
N LYS A 63 3.11 -10.54 -8.48
CA LYS A 63 3.60 -10.35 -9.86
C LYS A 63 3.23 -11.55 -10.72
N HIS A 64 2.72 -11.27 -11.92
CA HIS A 64 2.31 -12.29 -12.87
C HIS A 64 3.37 -13.38 -13.04
N GLN A 65 2.90 -14.63 -13.03
CA GLN A 65 3.71 -15.77 -13.39
C GLN A 65 3.42 -16.12 -14.86
N PRO A 66 4.42 -16.54 -15.64
CA PRO A 66 4.17 -17.10 -16.95
C PRO A 66 3.20 -18.28 -16.83
N ASP A 67 2.26 -18.35 -17.75
CA ASP A 67 1.29 -19.48 -17.89
C ASP A 67 0.34 -19.71 -16.68
N ALA A 68 0.25 -18.78 -15.74
CA ALA A 68 -0.74 -18.87 -14.67
C ALA A 68 -2.12 -18.42 -15.15
N SER A 69 -3.15 -19.22 -14.83
CA SER A 69 -4.54 -18.78 -14.96
C SER A 69 -4.82 -17.66 -13.98
N ARG A 70 -5.42 -16.58 -14.45
CA ARG A 70 -5.65 -15.38 -13.63
C ARG A 70 -7.12 -15.29 -13.26
N PRO A 71 -7.46 -15.30 -11.98
CA PRO A 71 -8.81 -14.97 -11.56
C PRO A 71 -9.08 -13.49 -11.84
N ARG A 72 -10.19 -13.19 -12.54
CA ARG A 72 -10.67 -11.81 -12.65
C ARG A 72 -11.20 -11.37 -11.30
N ARG A 73 -10.67 -10.26 -10.78
CA ARG A 73 -11.17 -9.63 -9.56
C ARG A 73 -11.77 -8.27 -9.89
N HIS A 74 -12.87 -7.93 -9.24
CA HIS A 74 -13.57 -6.66 -9.42
C HIS A 74 -12.88 -5.57 -8.56
N TRP A 75 -11.67 -5.15 -8.95
CA TRP A 75 -10.94 -4.08 -8.27
C TRP A 75 -10.62 -2.88 -9.16
N LEU A 76 -10.96 -2.97 -10.45
CA LEU A 76 -10.72 -1.88 -11.39
C LEU A 76 -11.82 -0.83 -11.34
N ASP A 77 -13.03 -1.23 -10.98
CA ASP A 77 -14.23 -0.41 -11.03
C ASP A 77 -14.57 0.21 -9.67
N LEU A 78 -15.41 1.23 -9.73
CA LEU A 78 -15.98 1.89 -8.56
C LEU A 78 -17.48 1.60 -8.50
N ALA A 79 -18.01 1.62 -7.28
CA ALA A 79 -19.42 1.52 -7.02
C ALA A 79 -19.87 2.58 -6.03
N ASP A 80 -21.13 2.95 -6.11
CA ASP A 80 -21.77 3.87 -5.20
C ASP A 80 -22.43 3.07 -4.07
N ILE A 81 -22.22 3.48 -2.83
CA ILE A 81 -22.89 2.95 -1.65
C ILE A 81 -23.68 4.07 -0.96
N GLU A 82 -24.72 3.70 -0.22
CA GLU A 82 -25.44 4.67 0.59
C GLU A 82 -24.51 5.25 1.66
N GLY A 83 -24.49 6.57 1.75
CA GLY A 83 -23.76 7.29 2.81
C GLY A 83 -24.62 7.42 4.06
N SER A 84 -23.98 7.61 5.19
CA SER A 84 -24.65 7.81 6.48
C SER A 84 -25.34 9.18 6.64
N ASP A 85 -25.20 10.07 5.67
CA ASP A 85 -25.75 11.44 5.70
C ASP A 85 -26.74 11.64 4.55
N GLU A 86 -28.02 11.85 4.89
CA GLU A 86 -29.13 11.99 3.93
C GLU A 86 -29.00 13.15 2.94
N GLY A 87 -28.06 14.06 3.11
CA GLY A 87 -27.87 15.24 2.24
C GLY A 87 -26.69 15.17 1.28
N SER A 88 -25.79 14.22 1.44
CA SER A 88 -24.48 14.23 0.78
C SER A 88 -24.38 13.33 -0.46
N GLY A 89 -25.43 12.58 -0.77
CA GLY A 89 -25.46 11.63 -1.88
C GLY A 89 -24.66 10.34 -1.61
N PRO A 90 -24.50 9.47 -2.62
CA PRO A 90 -23.81 8.21 -2.46
C PRO A 90 -22.29 8.39 -2.25
N LEU A 91 -21.72 7.55 -1.42
CA LEU A 91 -20.27 7.40 -1.30
C LEU A 91 -19.75 6.52 -2.43
N ARG A 92 -18.67 6.95 -3.06
CA ARG A 92 -18.02 6.15 -4.12
C ARG A 92 -16.77 5.47 -3.62
N ILE A 93 -16.75 4.16 -3.72
CA ILE A 93 -15.65 3.29 -3.26
C ILE A 93 -15.27 2.27 -4.35
N ASN A 94 -14.14 1.62 -4.18
CA ASN A 94 -13.75 0.53 -5.06
C ASN A 94 -14.70 -0.67 -4.89
N SER A 95 -15.13 -1.25 -6.02
CA SER A 95 -16.09 -2.39 -6.04
C SER A 95 -15.60 -3.59 -5.24
N TYR A 96 -14.30 -3.75 -5.06
CA TYR A 96 -13.71 -4.79 -4.23
C TYR A 96 -14.28 -4.81 -2.81
N PHE A 97 -14.53 -3.65 -2.22
CA PHE A 97 -15.05 -3.55 -0.85
C PHE A 97 -16.56 -3.85 -0.74
N LEU A 98 -17.28 -3.92 -1.87
CA LEU A 98 -18.65 -4.47 -1.88
C LEU A 98 -18.63 -5.99 -1.82
N ASP A 99 -17.69 -6.62 -2.54
CA ASP A 99 -17.54 -8.07 -2.54
C ASP A 99 -16.90 -8.57 -1.23
N HIS A 100 -16.16 -7.69 -0.54
CA HIS A 100 -15.44 -7.98 0.70
C HIS A 100 -15.66 -6.88 1.76
N PRO A 101 -16.88 -6.75 2.30
CA PRO A 101 -17.19 -5.71 3.30
C PRO A 101 -16.41 -5.89 4.61
N ASP A 102 -16.06 -7.10 4.96
CA ASP A 102 -15.23 -7.48 6.11
C ASP A 102 -13.75 -7.07 6.00
N HIS A 103 -13.32 -6.67 4.79
CA HIS A 103 -12.01 -6.09 4.56
C HIS A 103 -11.97 -4.58 4.84
N VAL A 104 -13.07 -3.98 5.22
CA VAL A 104 -13.14 -2.60 5.71
C VAL A 104 -13.20 -2.64 7.23
N LEU A 105 -12.12 -2.23 7.91
CA LEU A 105 -12.03 -2.30 9.37
C LEU A 105 -12.70 -1.11 10.06
N GLY A 106 -13.86 -0.73 9.54
CA GLY A 106 -14.68 0.37 10.03
C GLY A 106 -15.96 0.53 9.24
N THR A 107 -16.64 1.64 9.46
CA THR A 107 -17.89 1.99 8.78
C THR A 107 -17.66 3.14 7.82
N HIS A 108 -18.20 3.03 6.62
CA HIS A 108 -18.19 4.11 5.65
C HIS A 108 -19.05 5.27 6.14
N GLU A 109 -18.52 6.48 6.06
CA GLU A 109 -19.25 7.69 6.49
C GLU A 109 -18.90 8.89 5.63
N TRP A 110 -19.81 9.89 5.60
CA TRP A 110 -19.47 11.24 5.27
C TRP A 110 -18.95 11.96 6.50
N ARG A 111 -17.84 12.67 6.38
CA ARG A 111 -17.30 13.50 7.46
C ARG A 111 -17.00 14.91 6.97
N SER A 112 -17.05 15.89 7.87
CA SER A 112 -16.61 17.24 7.57
C SER A 112 -15.09 17.30 7.45
N GLY A 113 -14.59 17.68 6.29
CA GLY A 113 -13.18 17.89 6.01
C GLY A 113 -12.85 19.37 5.78
N GLN A 114 -11.59 19.66 5.46
CA GLN A 114 -11.13 21.04 5.23
C GLN A 114 -11.81 21.72 4.04
N TYR A 115 -12.25 20.96 3.05
CA TYR A 115 -12.85 21.48 1.81
C TYR A 115 -14.32 21.09 1.63
N GLY A 116 -14.99 20.69 2.70
CA GLY A 116 -16.37 20.24 2.69
C GLY A 116 -16.54 18.81 3.15
N MET A 117 -17.68 18.21 2.77
CA MET A 117 -17.93 16.80 3.11
C MET A 117 -17.01 15.88 2.31
N GLU A 118 -16.35 14.96 3.01
CA GLU A 118 -15.45 13.98 2.43
C GLU A 118 -15.73 12.58 2.96
N TYR A 119 -15.28 11.58 2.22
CA TYR A 119 -15.35 10.21 2.65
C TYR A 119 -14.50 9.98 3.90
N GLY A 120 -15.08 9.31 4.88
CA GLY A 120 -14.44 8.78 6.07
C GLY A 120 -14.63 7.27 6.21
N CYS A 121 -13.82 6.68 7.08
CA CYS A 121 -13.99 5.33 7.58
C CYS A 121 -13.81 5.41 9.09
N ALA A 122 -14.88 5.19 9.84
CA ALA A 122 -14.90 5.28 11.29
C ALA A 122 -14.67 3.92 11.92
N ALA A 123 -13.74 3.82 12.87
CA ALA A 123 -13.59 2.62 13.69
C ALA A 123 -14.78 2.48 14.64
N ALA A 124 -15.22 1.25 14.91
CA ALA A 124 -16.14 1.00 16.00
C ALA A 124 -15.47 1.38 17.34
N PRO A 125 -16.24 1.87 18.32
CA PRO A 125 -15.72 2.05 19.66
C PRO A 125 -15.08 0.75 20.16
N ASP A 126 -13.91 0.88 20.79
CA ASP A 126 -13.17 -0.27 21.36
C ASP A 126 -12.70 -1.34 20.34
N ALA A 127 -12.69 -1.03 19.04
CA ALA A 127 -12.17 -1.94 18.03
C ALA A 127 -10.66 -2.13 18.18
N ASP A 128 -10.20 -3.36 18.30
CA ASP A 128 -8.80 -3.74 18.23
C ASP A 128 -8.37 -3.81 16.75
N ILE A 129 -8.02 -2.66 16.16
CA ILE A 129 -7.64 -2.58 14.74
C ILE A 129 -6.45 -3.47 14.41
N PRO A 130 -5.37 -3.56 15.21
CA PRO A 130 -4.29 -4.50 15.00
C PRO A 130 -4.74 -5.96 14.91
N ALA A 131 -5.60 -6.40 15.82
CA ALA A 131 -6.12 -7.77 15.80
C ALA A 131 -7.01 -8.04 14.59
N LEU A 132 -7.90 -7.10 14.24
CA LEU A 132 -8.75 -7.18 13.06
C LEU A 132 -7.90 -7.22 11.78
N LEU A 133 -6.89 -6.38 11.68
CA LEU A 133 -5.98 -6.37 10.55
C LEU A 133 -5.25 -7.70 10.39
N ALA A 134 -4.71 -8.25 11.49
CA ALA A 134 -4.03 -9.53 11.47
C ALA A 134 -4.96 -10.67 11.01
N ALA A 135 -6.21 -10.68 11.48
CA ALA A 135 -7.22 -11.66 11.09
C ALA A 135 -7.56 -11.55 9.59
N THR A 136 -7.82 -10.35 9.09
CA THR A 136 -8.16 -10.11 7.68
C THR A 136 -6.99 -10.45 6.75
N LEU A 137 -5.76 -10.07 7.10
CA LEU A 137 -4.58 -10.45 6.31
C LEU A 137 -4.36 -11.97 6.30
N THR A 138 -4.64 -12.65 7.41
CA THR A 138 -4.55 -14.12 7.49
C THR A 138 -5.62 -14.78 6.61
N GLU A 139 -6.84 -14.23 6.59
CA GLU A 139 -7.92 -14.71 5.70
C GLU A 139 -7.51 -14.55 4.24
N ILE A 140 -7.05 -13.36 3.81
CA ILE A 140 -6.57 -13.11 2.44
C ILE A 140 -5.45 -14.10 2.09
N ALA A 141 -4.46 -14.26 2.97
CA ALA A 141 -3.35 -15.17 2.73
C ALA A 141 -3.82 -16.62 2.61
N SER A 142 -4.77 -17.05 3.43
CA SER A 142 -5.33 -18.43 3.40
C SER A 142 -6.13 -18.68 2.11
N ARG A 143 -6.93 -17.72 1.68
CA ARG A 143 -7.69 -17.77 0.42
C ARG A 143 -6.76 -17.87 -0.79
N GLU A 144 -5.64 -17.17 -0.75
CA GLU A 144 -4.66 -17.12 -1.83
C GLU A 144 -3.58 -18.21 -1.75
N ALA A 145 -3.52 -18.98 -0.67
CA ALA A 145 -2.49 -20.00 -0.46
C ALA A 145 -2.41 -21.02 -1.60
N GLY A 146 -3.54 -21.36 -2.26
CA GLY A 146 -3.58 -22.22 -3.44
C GLY A 146 -2.98 -21.59 -4.71
N SER A 147 -2.87 -20.26 -4.75
CA SER A 147 -2.26 -19.50 -5.85
C SER A 147 -0.75 -19.39 -5.73
N PHE A 148 -0.21 -19.65 -4.54
CA PHE A 148 1.23 -19.63 -4.30
C PHE A 148 1.87 -20.90 -4.84
N ARG A 149 2.50 -20.80 -6.00
CA ARG A 149 3.44 -21.83 -6.43
C ARG A 149 4.83 -21.45 -5.91
N PRO A 150 5.41 -22.24 -4.99
CA PRO A 150 6.80 -22.05 -4.62
C PRO A 150 7.63 -22.15 -5.89
N ILE A 151 8.41 -21.12 -6.20
CA ILE A 151 9.43 -21.29 -7.24
C ILE A 151 10.42 -22.25 -6.65
N GLU A 152 10.49 -23.46 -7.20
CA GLU A 152 11.59 -24.37 -6.88
C GLU A 152 12.87 -23.59 -7.09
N ARG A 153 13.57 -23.32 -5.98
CA ARG A 153 14.94 -22.82 -6.07
C ARG A 153 15.72 -23.91 -6.75
N THR A 154 15.97 -23.77 -8.05
CA THR A 154 17.03 -24.52 -8.69
C THR A 154 18.31 -24.07 -7.96
N THR A 155 18.69 -24.86 -6.97
CA THR A 155 19.86 -24.60 -6.12
C THR A 155 21.10 -24.87 -6.94
N SER A 156 21.41 -24.01 -7.89
CA SER A 156 22.79 -23.93 -8.38
C SER A 156 23.56 -22.96 -7.47
N LEU A 157 23.55 -23.24 -6.18
CA LEU A 157 24.46 -22.62 -5.20
C LEU A 157 25.85 -23.22 -5.26
N ARG A 158 26.19 -23.99 -6.31
CA ARG A 158 27.51 -24.61 -6.43
C ARG A 158 28.56 -23.79 -7.12
N ASP A 159 28.23 -22.56 -7.55
CA ASP A 159 29.17 -21.72 -8.33
C ASP A 159 29.41 -20.33 -7.73
N ARG A 160 29.24 -20.18 -6.43
CA ARG A 160 29.56 -18.93 -5.72
C ARG A 160 30.49 -19.13 -4.53
N THR A 161 31.44 -20.04 -4.66
CA THR A 161 32.50 -20.25 -3.65
C THR A 161 33.76 -19.41 -3.88
N ASP A 162 33.74 -18.47 -4.82
CA ASP A 162 34.87 -17.57 -5.06
C ASP A 162 34.52 -16.08 -4.98
N VAL A 163 33.73 -15.68 -3.99
CA VAL A 163 33.76 -14.29 -3.52
C VAL A 163 34.42 -14.32 -2.14
N SER A 164 35.74 -14.29 -2.13
CA SER A 164 36.48 -13.86 -0.95
C SER A 164 36.04 -12.43 -0.64
N LEU A 165 35.24 -12.26 0.42
CA LEU A 165 35.01 -10.98 1.03
C LEU A 165 36.34 -10.50 1.60
N ASP A 166 37.02 -9.64 0.85
CA ASP A 166 38.14 -8.89 1.37
C ASP A 166 37.59 -7.86 2.38
N LEU A 167 37.57 -8.31 3.65
CA LEU A 167 37.27 -7.48 4.80
C LEU A 167 38.53 -6.72 5.23
N SER A 168 39.27 -6.12 4.32
CA SER A 168 40.27 -5.13 4.70
C SER A 168 39.52 -3.87 5.15
N ILE A 169 39.30 -3.80 6.46
CA ILE A 169 38.93 -2.58 7.13
C ILE A 169 40.09 -1.60 6.92
N GLY A 170 39.87 -0.63 6.03
CA GLY A 170 40.78 0.51 5.88
C GLY A 170 40.91 1.19 7.22
N THR A 171 42.07 1.07 7.82
CA THR A 171 42.48 1.85 8.99
C THR A 171 42.42 3.32 8.63
N ALA A 172 41.81 4.10 9.52
CA ALA A 172 41.68 5.53 9.50
C ALA A 172 43.02 6.23 9.18
N ALA A 173 43.10 6.84 8.00
CA ALA A 173 44.03 7.91 7.70
C ALA A 173 43.55 8.62 6.43
N ASP A 174 42.59 9.53 6.60
CA ASP A 174 42.36 10.71 5.77
C ASP A 174 41.29 11.60 6.42
N GLU A 175 41.63 12.08 7.63
CA GLU A 175 41.11 13.33 8.17
C GLU A 175 41.92 14.48 7.58
N ALA A 176 41.54 14.97 6.42
CA ALA A 176 41.90 16.32 5.97
C ALA A 176 41.27 16.58 4.60
N ASP A 177 40.12 17.16 4.56
CA ASP A 177 39.69 18.25 3.67
C ASP A 177 38.15 18.40 3.69
N PHE A 178 37.62 18.76 4.81
CA PHE A 178 36.27 19.35 4.84
C PHE A 178 36.42 20.87 4.99
N LYS A 179 36.61 21.58 3.84
CA LYS A 179 36.51 23.03 3.81
C LYS A 179 35.06 23.45 3.92
N GLU A 180 34.77 24.17 5.01
CA GLU A 180 33.57 24.98 5.20
C GLU A 180 33.35 25.89 3.99
N GLY A 181 32.32 25.62 3.20
CA GLY A 181 31.75 26.51 2.21
C GLY A 181 30.64 27.34 2.82
N SER A 182 30.99 28.54 3.29
CA SER A 182 30.06 29.56 3.76
C SER A 182 29.13 30.00 2.61
N TYR A 183 27.85 29.70 2.70
CA TYR A 183 26.81 30.36 1.91
C TYR A 183 26.18 31.50 2.74
N LEU A 184 26.74 32.67 2.59
CA LEU A 184 26.08 33.94 2.88
C LEU A 184 26.06 34.76 1.59
N GLY A 185 24.95 34.70 0.87
CA GLY A 185 24.62 35.65 -0.18
C GLY A 185 23.79 36.81 0.39
N PRO A 186 24.03 38.07 -0.02
CA PRO A 186 23.48 39.24 0.63
C PRO A 186 22.01 39.51 0.24
N LEU A 187 21.22 39.86 1.23
CA LEU A 187 19.95 40.54 1.09
C LEU A 187 20.22 41.96 0.60
N SER A 188 19.94 42.28 -0.67
CA SER A 188 19.83 43.66 -1.12
C SER A 188 18.34 44.03 -1.22
N GLY A 189 17.94 44.91 -0.34
CA GLY A 189 16.71 45.66 -0.42
C GLY A 189 16.85 46.85 -1.39
N GLN A 190 15.77 47.59 -1.52
CA GLN A 190 15.44 48.85 -2.26
C GLN A 190 14.64 48.55 -3.56
N SER A 191 13.50 49.10 -3.86
CA SER A 191 12.82 50.35 -3.38
C SER A 191 11.33 50.12 -3.56
#